data_f73964401cc1ed2ea9e696568b7528ec
#
_entry.id   f73964401cc1ed2ea9e696568b7528ec
#
_cell.length_a   1.000
_cell.length_b   1.000
_cell.length_c   1.000
_cell.angle_alpha   90.00
_cell.angle_beta   90.00
_cell.angle_gamma   90.00
#
_symmetry.space_group_name_H-M   'P 1'
#
loop_
_entity.id
_entity.type
_entity.pdbx_description
1 polymer ?
#
loop_
_entity_poly.entity_id
_entity_poly.type
_entity_poly.pdbx_seq_one_letter_code
_entity_poly.pdbx_strand_id
1 'polypeptide(L)'
;MFLWGLTIVVALGGALFGYFVYSPTPEVPRLSGKLAEGTIQVGGLKRTYLTYVPQGLTKGAPLVVVMHGSGENSAQMRIATGNGFERLADEHTFAVVYPDGYEGYWNACNIVGDYSANKLNVDDVGFLTAMVDKIITEIGVDPGRVFATGISRGGHMAFRLGLEAPSRFRAVAAVAANVPAPENFKCRPAGQGTSSIMIMNGTKIR
;
A
#
# COMPACT_ATOMS: atom_id res chain seq x y z
N MET A 1 36.45 -39.58 -14.47
CA MET A 1 35.86 -38.48 -15.27
C MET A 1 34.42 -38.12 -14.84
N PHE A 2 33.53 -39.05 -14.55
CA PHE A 2 32.12 -38.78 -14.20
C PHE A 2 31.92 -37.94 -12.92
N LEU A 3 32.71 -38.16 -11.87
CA LEU A 3 32.57 -37.40 -10.62
C LEU A 3 32.89 -35.91 -10.75
N TRP A 4 33.91 -35.55 -11.55
CA TRP A 4 34.25 -34.13 -11.76
C TRP A 4 33.21 -33.36 -12.53
N GLY A 5 32.51 -34.00 -13.52
CA GLY A 5 31.40 -33.41 -14.25
C GLY A 5 30.21 -33.09 -13.36
N LEU A 6 29.87 -34.01 -12.45
CA LEU A 6 28.74 -33.81 -11.50
C LEU A 6 29.03 -32.66 -10.53
N THR A 7 30.26 -32.56 -10.01
CA THR A 7 30.66 -31.48 -9.10
C THR A 7 30.58 -30.09 -9.76
N ILE A 8 30.97 -29.97 -11.02
CA ILE A 8 30.90 -28.72 -11.79
C ILE A 8 29.43 -28.33 -12.01
N VAL A 9 28.56 -29.26 -12.37
CA VAL A 9 27.13 -29.00 -12.59
C VAL A 9 26.43 -28.52 -11.30
N VAL A 10 26.73 -29.16 -10.16
CA VAL A 10 26.19 -28.78 -8.85
C VAL A 10 26.70 -27.38 -8.44
N ALA A 11 27.98 -27.11 -8.65
CA ALA A 11 28.56 -25.79 -8.31
C ALA A 11 27.98 -24.67 -9.19
N LEU A 12 27.82 -24.89 -10.50
CA LEU A 12 27.20 -23.93 -11.41
C LEU A 12 25.70 -23.75 -11.10
N GLY A 13 24.97 -24.81 -10.80
CA GLY A 13 23.59 -24.76 -10.37
C GLY A 13 23.42 -23.98 -9.07
N GLY A 14 24.29 -24.20 -8.09
CA GLY A 14 24.32 -23.46 -6.82
C GLY A 14 24.66 -21.98 -7.02
N ALA A 15 25.62 -21.67 -7.88
CA ALA A 15 25.99 -20.28 -8.20
C ALA A 15 24.86 -19.54 -8.94
N LEU A 16 24.21 -20.18 -9.92
CA LEU A 16 23.04 -19.64 -10.62
C LEU A 16 21.86 -19.45 -9.67
N PHE A 17 21.57 -20.44 -8.83
CA PHE A 17 20.54 -20.31 -7.79
C PHE A 17 20.85 -19.14 -6.87
N GLY A 18 22.08 -19.03 -6.35
CA GLY A 18 22.51 -17.90 -5.53
C GLY A 18 22.35 -16.56 -6.25
N TYR A 19 22.75 -16.48 -7.50
CA TYR A 19 22.65 -15.25 -8.30
C TYR A 19 21.22 -14.80 -8.58
N PHE A 20 20.30 -15.74 -8.87
CA PHE A 20 18.90 -15.42 -9.22
C PHE A 20 17.95 -15.38 -8.01
N VAL A 21 18.26 -16.07 -6.92
CA VAL A 21 17.38 -16.21 -5.75
C VAL A 21 17.87 -15.40 -4.56
N TYR A 22 19.19 -15.19 -4.43
CA TYR A 22 19.75 -14.39 -3.34
C TYR A 22 19.54 -12.91 -3.64
N SER A 23 18.53 -12.33 -2.99
CA SER A 23 18.35 -10.88 -2.91
C SER A 23 18.83 -10.44 -1.53
N PRO A 24 19.90 -9.64 -1.42
CA PRO A 24 20.32 -9.12 -0.12
C PRO A 24 19.17 -8.29 0.47
N THR A 25 18.92 -8.48 1.76
CA THR A 25 17.95 -7.62 2.47
C THR A 25 18.44 -6.18 2.36
N PRO A 26 17.64 -5.25 1.82
CA PRO A 26 18.05 -3.86 1.75
C PRO A 26 18.43 -3.34 3.14
N GLU A 27 19.51 -2.57 3.22
CA GLU A 27 19.83 -1.87 4.47
C GLU A 27 18.67 -0.95 4.84
N VAL A 28 18.22 -1.05 6.11
CA VAL A 28 17.21 -0.13 6.62
C VAL A 28 17.82 1.27 6.67
N PRO A 29 17.25 2.25 5.97
CA PRO A 29 17.81 3.60 5.98
C PRO A 29 17.77 4.18 7.40
N ARG A 30 18.68 5.12 7.68
CA ARG A 30 18.60 5.90 8.93
C ARG A 30 17.39 6.82 8.83
N LEU A 31 16.38 6.54 9.64
CA LEU A 31 15.13 7.28 9.67
C LEU A 31 15.12 8.24 10.85
N SER A 32 14.66 9.48 10.62
CA SER A 32 14.61 10.53 11.65
C SER A 32 13.34 10.46 12.50
N GLY A 33 12.26 9.91 11.94
CA GLY A 33 10.92 10.01 12.47
C GLY A 33 10.53 8.91 13.46
N LYS A 34 9.29 8.98 13.89
CA LYS A 34 8.68 8.01 14.82
C LYS A 34 7.67 7.15 14.08
N LEU A 35 7.77 5.85 14.29
CA LEU A 35 6.76 4.88 13.88
C LEU A 35 5.84 4.59 15.07
N ALA A 36 4.53 4.69 14.88
CA ALA A 36 3.52 4.42 15.90
C ALA A 36 2.41 3.53 15.35
N GLU A 37 1.93 2.62 16.18
CA GLU A 37 0.72 1.84 15.90
C GLU A 37 -0.53 2.64 16.22
N GLY A 38 -1.52 2.56 15.34
CA GLY A 38 -2.83 3.14 15.54
C GLY A 38 -3.95 2.11 15.39
N THR A 39 -5.05 2.38 16.07
CA THR A 39 -6.26 1.55 15.95
C THR A 39 -7.50 2.42 15.83
N ILE A 40 -8.52 1.88 15.15
CA ILE A 40 -9.82 2.53 15.01
C ILE A 40 -10.93 1.47 14.88
N GLN A 41 -12.12 1.77 15.37
CA GLN A 41 -13.31 0.94 15.21
C GLN A 41 -14.15 1.45 14.05
N VAL A 42 -14.40 0.61 13.05
CA VAL A 42 -15.25 0.95 11.90
C VAL A 42 -16.08 -0.26 11.52
N GLY A 43 -17.38 -0.08 11.38
CA GLY A 43 -18.32 -1.15 11.03
C GLY A 43 -18.30 -2.35 11.99
N GLY A 44 -18.05 -2.10 13.28
CA GLY A 44 -17.92 -3.17 14.31
C GLY A 44 -16.57 -3.91 14.29
N LEU A 45 -15.65 -3.57 13.38
CA LEU A 45 -14.33 -4.19 13.27
C LEU A 45 -13.25 -3.28 13.86
N LYS A 46 -12.35 -3.86 14.64
CA LYS A 46 -11.10 -3.18 15.04
C LYS A 46 -10.14 -3.25 13.86
N ARG A 47 -9.73 -2.08 13.37
CA ARG A 47 -8.75 -1.95 12.28
C ARG A 47 -7.46 -1.34 12.82
N THR A 48 -6.35 -1.73 12.23
CA THR A 48 -4.99 -1.32 12.64
C THR A 48 -4.25 -0.63 11.50
N TYR A 49 -3.25 0.16 11.87
CA TYR A 49 -2.36 0.82 10.91
C TYR A 49 -1.05 1.24 11.60
N LEU A 50 0.00 1.45 10.81
CA LEU A 50 1.24 2.05 11.25
C LEU A 50 1.34 3.47 10.69
N THR A 51 1.75 4.42 11.50
CA THR A 51 1.98 5.81 11.08
C THR A 51 3.44 6.18 11.28
N TYR A 52 4.08 6.71 10.26
CA TYR A 52 5.41 7.28 10.33
C TYR A 52 5.33 8.81 10.24
N VAL A 53 5.90 9.47 11.26
CA VAL A 53 5.95 10.94 11.36
C VAL A 53 7.40 11.37 11.38
N PRO A 54 7.93 12.02 10.32
CA PRO A 54 9.32 12.47 10.29
C PRO A 54 9.60 13.54 11.35
N GLN A 55 10.83 13.63 11.78
CA GLN A 55 11.25 14.70 12.67
C GLN A 55 11.07 16.06 11.97
N GLY A 56 10.48 17.02 12.68
CA GLY A 56 10.23 18.35 12.12
C GLY A 56 9.01 18.44 11.19
N LEU A 57 8.12 17.45 11.19
CA LEU A 57 6.84 17.57 10.47
C LEU A 57 6.11 18.84 10.90
N THR A 58 5.76 19.69 9.96
CA THR A 58 5.04 20.93 10.20
C THR A 58 3.53 20.74 10.10
N LYS A 59 2.77 21.56 10.83
CA LYS A 59 1.31 21.60 10.68
C LYS A 59 0.94 21.90 9.22
N GLY A 60 -0.05 21.18 8.72
CA GLY A 60 -0.46 21.29 7.32
C GLY A 60 0.42 20.50 6.34
N ALA A 61 1.29 19.61 6.81
CA ALA A 61 2.06 18.72 5.93
C ALA A 61 1.16 17.74 5.15
N PRO A 62 1.61 17.21 4.00
CA PRO A 62 0.88 16.18 3.28
C PRO A 62 0.83 14.84 4.04
N LEU A 63 -0.16 14.01 3.69
CA LEU A 63 -0.27 12.61 4.12
C LEU A 63 -0.27 11.67 2.92
N VAL A 64 0.52 10.60 2.99
CA VAL A 64 0.52 9.51 2.01
C VAL A 64 0.05 8.21 2.67
N VAL A 65 -1.03 7.64 2.15
CA VAL A 65 -1.55 6.33 2.53
C VAL A 65 -0.96 5.28 1.61
N VAL A 66 -0.29 4.26 2.17
CA VAL A 66 0.44 3.23 1.41
C VAL A 66 -0.15 1.85 1.73
N MET A 67 -0.83 1.24 0.77
CA MET A 67 -1.60 0.01 0.95
C MET A 67 -0.86 -1.21 0.40
N HIS A 68 -0.79 -2.26 1.21
CA HIS A 68 -0.14 -3.54 0.90
C HIS A 68 -0.90 -4.38 -0.14
N GLY A 69 -0.22 -5.37 -0.71
CA GLY A 69 -0.80 -6.37 -1.60
C GLY A 69 -1.64 -7.44 -0.86
N SER A 70 -2.06 -8.48 -1.59
CA SER A 70 -2.84 -9.59 -1.03
C SER A 70 -2.02 -10.42 -0.05
N GLY A 71 -2.60 -10.75 1.12
CA GLY A 71 -1.99 -11.61 2.13
C GLY A 71 -0.87 -10.95 2.93
N GLU A 72 -0.71 -9.64 2.81
CA GLU A 72 0.31 -8.85 3.50
C GLU A 72 -0.31 -7.98 4.61
N ASN A 73 0.56 -7.21 5.27
CA ASN A 73 0.20 -6.24 6.29
C ASN A 73 1.06 -4.96 6.19
N SER A 74 0.77 -3.99 7.04
CA SER A 74 1.46 -2.70 7.12
C SER A 74 2.97 -2.82 7.29
N ALA A 75 3.43 -3.71 8.18
CA ALA A 75 4.86 -3.92 8.45
C ALA A 75 5.59 -4.53 7.23
N GLN A 76 4.96 -5.50 6.57
CA GLN A 76 5.52 -6.11 5.36
C GLN A 76 5.59 -5.11 4.21
N MET A 77 4.58 -4.25 4.03
CA MET A 77 4.58 -3.21 3.00
C MET A 77 5.75 -2.23 3.18
N ARG A 78 6.06 -1.83 4.41
CA ARG A 78 7.22 -0.99 4.71
C ARG A 78 8.52 -1.64 4.27
N ILE A 79 8.72 -2.92 4.61
CA ILE A 79 9.92 -3.69 4.26
C ILE A 79 9.99 -3.90 2.74
N ALA A 80 8.88 -4.26 2.10
CA ALA A 80 8.80 -4.50 0.66
C ALA A 80 9.18 -3.26 -0.17
N THR A 81 8.92 -2.05 0.36
CA THR A 81 9.35 -0.79 -0.26
C THR A 81 10.75 -0.32 0.19
N GLY A 82 11.49 -1.14 0.93
CA GLY A 82 12.81 -0.79 1.48
C GLY A 82 12.77 0.45 2.38
N ASN A 83 11.67 0.67 3.09
CA ASN A 83 11.39 1.89 3.85
C ASN A 83 11.50 3.19 3.00
N GLY A 84 11.28 3.08 1.70
CA GLY A 84 11.46 4.20 0.76
C GLY A 84 10.50 5.36 1.00
N PHE A 85 9.27 5.06 1.44
CA PHE A 85 8.30 6.11 1.76
C PHE A 85 8.70 6.90 3.01
N GLU A 86 9.24 6.25 4.04
CA GLU A 86 9.75 6.92 5.23
C GLU A 86 10.98 7.78 4.93
N ARG A 87 11.90 7.26 4.09
CA ARG A 87 13.06 8.05 3.64
C ARG A 87 12.63 9.30 2.88
N LEU A 88 11.68 9.16 1.94
CA LEU A 88 11.12 10.29 1.22
C LEU A 88 10.33 11.25 2.15
N ALA A 89 9.68 10.71 3.18
CA ALA A 89 9.00 11.51 4.19
C ALA A 89 9.98 12.38 4.99
N ASP A 90 11.14 11.84 5.35
CA ASP A 90 12.21 12.60 5.99
C ASP A 90 12.78 13.69 5.06
N GLU A 91 12.97 13.38 3.78
CA GLU A 91 13.52 14.30 2.78
C GLU A 91 12.54 15.44 2.41
N HIS A 92 11.23 15.15 2.38
CA HIS A 92 10.22 16.04 1.83
C HIS A 92 9.13 16.49 2.82
N THR A 93 9.27 16.12 4.08
CA THR A 93 8.41 16.58 5.19
C THR A 93 6.93 16.27 4.98
N PHE A 94 6.57 14.98 4.85
CA PHE A 94 5.19 14.49 4.82
C PHE A 94 5.00 13.30 5.78
N ALA A 95 3.78 13.04 6.23
CA ALA A 95 3.47 11.87 7.04
C ALA A 95 3.12 10.67 6.14
N VAL A 96 3.43 9.45 6.60
CA VAL A 96 3.07 8.21 5.92
C VAL A 96 2.21 7.36 6.84
N VAL A 97 1.17 6.73 6.28
CA VAL A 97 0.38 5.73 7.00
C VAL A 97 0.25 4.46 6.18
N TYR A 98 0.44 3.33 6.85
CA TYR A 98 0.31 1.99 6.30
C TYR A 98 -0.86 1.29 7.00
N PRO A 99 -2.06 1.27 6.42
CA PRO A 99 -3.20 0.56 6.99
C PRO A 99 -3.12 -0.95 6.75
N ASP A 100 -3.76 -1.72 7.64
CA ASP A 100 -3.93 -3.16 7.48
C ASP A 100 -5.29 -3.48 6.86
N GLY A 101 -5.28 -4.24 5.77
CA GLY A 101 -6.47 -4.85 5.18
C GLY A 101 -7.10 -5.89 6.10
N TYR A 102 -8.41 -6.12 5.98
CA TYR A 102 -9.10 -7.15 6.75
C TYR A 102 -8.57 -8.54 6.37
N GLU A 103 -8.00 -9.26 7.35
CA GLU A 103 -7.32 -10.56 7.14
C GLU A 103 -6.27 -10.52 6.01
N GLY A 104 -5.59 -9.38 5.83
CA GLY A 104 -4.58 -9.19 4.79
C GLY A 104 -5.15 -8.85 3.40
N TYR A 105 -6.42 -8.51 3.28
CA TYR A 105 -7.08 -8.24 2.01
C TYR A 105 -7.91 -6.95 2.02
N TRP A 106 -8.12 -6.39 0.82
CA TRP A 106 -8.92 -5.20 0.58
C TRP A 106 -10.19 -5.53 -0.18
N ASN A 107 -11.32 -5.00 0.25
CA ASN A 107 -12.56 -5.00 -0.52
C ASN A 107 -12.47 -3.93 -1.63
N ALA A 108 -11.78 -4.23 -2.72
CA ALA A 108 -11.58 -3.33 -3.85
C ALA A 108 -12.69 -3.44 -4.90
N CYS A 109 -12.58 -2.69 -6.02
CA CYS A 109 -13.62 -2.64 -7.08
C CYS A 109 -13.90 -3.96 -7.80
N ASN A 110 -13.03 -4.95 -7.69
CA ASN A 110 -13.15 -6.21 -8.40
C ASN A 110 -13.99 -7.23 -7.63
N ILE A 111 -15.06 -7.76 -8.24
CA ILE A 111 -15.94 -8.79 -7.65
C ILE A 111 -15.35 -10.21 -7.71
N VAL A 112 -14.39 -10.46 -8.60
CA VAL A 112 -13.86 -11.82 -8.87
C VAL A 112 -12.94 -12.32 -7.76
N GLY A 113 -12.57 -11.50 -6.80
CA GLY A 113 -11.69 -11.91 -5.70
C GLY A 113 -12.42 -12.74 -4.64
N ASP A 114 -12.03 -14.00 -4.45
CA ASP A 114 -12.53 -14.89 -3.38
C ASP A 114 -11.86 -14.58 -2.03
N TYR A 115 -11.82 -13.30 -1.66
CA TYR A 115 -11.21 -12.81 -0.42
C TYR A 115 -12.26 -12.54 0.65
N SER A 116 -11.90 -12.77 1.92
CA SER A 116 -12.77 -12.51 3.08
C SER A 116 -13.32 -11.09 3.10
N ALA A 117 -12.48 -10.09 2.82
CA ALA A 117 -12.89 -8.69 2.75
C ALA A 117 -13.99 -8.43 1.70
N ASN A 118 -13.95 -9.14 0.55
CA ASN A 118 -14.99 -9.04 -0.49
C ASN A 118 -16.27 -9.77 -0.11
N LYS A 119 -16.15 -11.01 0.39
CA LYS A 119 -17.26 -11.85 0.78
C LYS A 119 -18.10 -11.21 1.89
N LEU A 120 -17.44 -10.62 2.87
CA LEU A 120 -18.06 -9.95 3.99
C LEU A 120 -18.44 -8.50 3.68
N ASN A 121 -18.15 -8.04 2.46
CA ASN A 121 -18.34 -6.65 2.04
C ASN A 121 -17.81 -5.62 3.06
N VAL A 122 -16.58 -5.87 3.56
CA VAL A 122 -15.93 -5.01 4.57
C VAL A 122 -15.86 -3.57 4.07
N ASP A 123 -16.21 -2.62 4.91
CA ASP A 123 -16.17 -1.18 4.59
C ASP A 123 -14.75 -0.62 4.71
N ASP A 124 -13.91 -0.95 3.73
CA ASP A 124 -12.53 -0.44 3.68
C ASP A 124 -12.48 1.05 3.29
N VAL A 125 -13.43 1.56 2.52
CA VAL A 125 -13.49 3.00 2.20
C VAL A 125 -13.79 3.80 3.47
N GLY A 126 -14.78 3.38 4.25
CA GLY A 126 -15.10 3.98 5.54
C GLY A 126 -13.93 3.91 6.52
N PHE A 127 -13.24 2.76 6.60
CA PHE A 127 -12.04 2.62 7.42
C PHE A 127 -10.95 3.60 7.03
N LEU A 128 -10.56 3.65 5.76
CA LEU A 128 -9.46 4.48 5.29
C LEU A 128 -9.79 5.98 5.43
N THR A 129 -11.04 6.35 5.20
CA THR A 129 -11.50 7.73 5.41
C THR A 129 -11.47 8.13 6.89
N ALA A 130 -12.02 7.30 7.77
CA ALA A 130 -12.02 7.55 9.21
C ALA A 130 -10.61 7.58 9.82
N MET A 131 -9.72 6.70 9.35
CA MET A 131 -8.30 6.70 9.71
C MET A 131 -7.63 8.02 9.31
N VAL A 132 -7.85 8.49 8.09
CA VAL A 132 -7.31 9.78 7.62
C VAL A 132 -7.84 10.94 8.45
N ASP A 133 -9.14 10.96 8.78
CA ASP A 133 -9.74 12.01 9.63
C ASP A 133 -9.11 12.04 11.02
N LYS A 134 -8.87 10.86 11.60
CA LYS A 134 -8.17 10.73 12.87
C LYS A 134 -6.75 11.27 12.80
N ILE A 135 -5.99 10.93 11.76
CA ILE A 135 -4.61 11.40 11.55
C ILE A 135 -4.57 12.93 11.33
N ILE A 136 -5.50 13.49 10.57
CA ILE A 136 -5.64 14.94 10.40
C ILE A 136 -5.78 15.62 11.76
N THR A 137 -6.63 15.08 12.64
CA THR A 137 -6.89 15.64 13.96
C THR A 137 -5.69 15.51 14.89
N GLU A 138 -5.02 14.36 14.90
CA GLU A 138 -3.94 14.05 15.87
C GLU A 138 -2.59 14.63 15.46
N ILE A 139 -2.28 14.66 14.17
CA ILE A 139 -0.97 15.08 13.64
C ILE A 139 -1.04 16.48 13.04
N GLY A 140 -2.21 16.91 12.57
CA GLY A 140 -2.41 18.22 11.96
C GLY A 140 -1.94 18.30 10.52
N VAL A 141 -2.03 17.18 9.76
CA VAL A 141 -1.78 17.17 8.31
C VAL A 141 -2.87 17.93 7.57
N ASP A 142 -2.57 18.39 6.34
CA ASP A 142 -3.51 19.15 5.52
C ASP A 142 -4.59 18.21 4.93
N PRO A 143 -5.88 18.41 5.23
CA PRO A 143 -6.96 17.60 4.68
C PRO A 143 -7.09 17.69 3.15
N GLY A 144 -6.58 18.76 2.53
CA GLY A 144 -6.54 18.96 1.07
C GLY A 144 -5.32 18.33 0.40
N ARG A 145 -4.37 17.77 1.16
CA ARG A 145 -3.14 17.15 0.65
C ARG A 145 -2.98 15.70 1.11
N VAL A 146 -4.03 14.91 0.95
CA VAL A 146 -4.05 13.48 1.23
C VAL A 146 -3.94 12.71 -0.08
N PHE A 147 -2.99 11.79 -0.14
CA PHE A 147 -2.68 10.96 -1.29
C PHE A 147 -2.74 9.48 -0.90
N ALA A 148 -3.08 8.60 -1.86
CA ALA A 148 -3.05 7.17 -1.60
C ALA A 148 -2.32 6.42 -2.71
N THR A 149 -1.60 5.39 -2.33
CA THR A 149 -0.98 4.45 -3.26
C THR A 149 -1.06 3.03 -2.72
N GLY A 150 -0.88 2.07 -3.60
CA GLY A 150 -0.80 0.68 -3.21
C GLY A 150 -0.39 -0.20 -4.37
N ILE A 151 0.05 -1.41 -4.04
CA ILE A 151 0.47 -2.41 -5.02
C ILE A 151 -0.55 -3.54 -5.10
N SER A 152 -0.77 -4.09 -6.31
CA SER A 152 -1.63 -5.25 -6.52
C SER A 152 -3.04 -5.02 -5.93
N ARG A 153 -3.48 -5.78 -4.94
CA ARG A 153 -4.78 -5.57 -4.29
C ARG A 153 -4.89 -4.20 -3.61
N GLY A 154 -3.79 -3.68 -3.02
CA GLY A 154 -3.72 -2.31 -2.51
C GLY A 154 -3.83 -1.25 -3.62
N GLY A 155 -3.31 -1.54 -4.81
CA GLY A 155 -3.48 -0.70 -6.00
C GLY A 155 -4.94 -0.65 -6.48
N HIS A 156 -5.65 -1.79 -6.47
CA HIS A 156 -7.09 -1.81 -6.72
C HIS A 156 -7.88 -1.03 -5.66
N MET A 157 -7.43 -1.04 -4.40
CA MET A 157 -8.05 -0.24 -3.35
C MET A 157 -7.76 1.26 -3.52
N ALA A 158 -6.52 1.63 -3.91
CA ALA A 158 -6.19 3.02 -4.24
C ALA A 158 -7.10 3.56 -5.36
N PHE A 159 -7.30 2.76 -6.41
CA PHE A 159 -8.23 3.09 -7.49
C PHE A 159 -9.67 3.30 -6.96
N ARG A 160 -10.15 2.40 -6.07
CA ARG A 160 -11.46 2.54 -5.43
C ARG A 160 -11.59 3.85 -4.66
N LEU A 161 -10.56 4.24 -3.88
CA LEU A 161 -10.55 5.51 -3.14
C LEU A 161 -10.66 6.72 -4.06
N GLY A 162 -9.96 6.71 -5.20
CA GLY A 162 -10.05 7.76 -6.20
C GLY A 162 -11.45 7.92 -6.81
N LEU A 163 -12.22 6.84 -6.87
CA LEU A 163 -13.59 6.85 -7.38
C LEU A 163 -14.64 7.17 -6.31
N GLU A 164 -14.56 6.52 -5.14
CA GLU A 164 -15.62 6.56 -4.14
C GLU A 164 -15.40 7.63 -3.05
N ALA A 165 -14.16 8.11 -2.87
CA ALA A 165 -13.82 9.14 -1.88
C ALA A 165 -12.95 10.27 -2.46
N PRO A 166 -13.26 10.85 -3.64
CA PRO A 166 -12.42 11.85 -4.31
C PRO A 166 -12.28 13.16 -3.53
N SER A 167 -13.22 13.47 -2.66
CA SER A 167 -13.12 14.65 -1.77
C SER A 167 -12.09 14.50 -0.66
N ARG A 168 -11.75 13.24 -0.30
CA ARG A 168 -10.76 12.94 0.74
C ARG A 168 -9.37 12.69 0.15
N PHE A 169 -9.27 12.05 -1.01
CA PHE A 169 -8.01 11.71 -1.66
C PHE A 169 -7.79 12.56 -2.92
N ARG A 170 -6.89 13.54 -2.83
CA ARG A 170 -6.58 14.46 -3.92
C ARG A 170 -6.04 13.76 -5.17
N ALA A 171 -5.18 12.77 -4.96
CA ALA A 171 -4.70 11.90 -6.03
C ALA A 171 -4.39 10.50 -5.49
N VAL A 172 -4.47 9.51 -6.39
CA VAL A 172 -4.16 8.12 -6.08
C VAL A 172 -3.27 7.49 -7.14
N ALA A 173 -2.42 6.54 -6.73
CA ALA A 173 -1.57 5.77 -7.63
C ALA A 173 -1.83 4.28 -7.45
N ALA A 174 -2.32 3.61 -8.50
CA ALA A 174 -2.55 2.17 -8.55
C ALA A 174 -1.35 1.49 -9.23
N VAL A 175 -0.55 0.74 -8.46
CA VAL A 175 0.65 0.05 -8.95
C VAL A 175 0.36 -1.42 -9.14
N ALA A 176 0.73 -1.97 -10.30
CA ALA A 176 0.47 -3.37 -10.69
C ALA A 176 -1.00 -3.76 -10.49
N ALA A 177 -1.91 -2.85 -10.85
CA ALA A 177 -3.35 -3.03 -10.69
C ALA A 177 -4.08 -2.40 -11.88
N ASN A 178 -4.94 -3.18 -12.52
CA ASN A 178 -5.76 -2.74 -13.64
C ASN A 178 -7.16 -2.34 -13.19
N VAL A 179 -7.82 -1.52 -13.98
CA VAL A 179 -9.25 -1.32 -13.88
C VAL A 179 -9.95 -2.64 -14.20
N PRO A 180 -10.84 -3.16 -13.34
CA PRO A 180 -11.61 -4.35 -13.66
C PRO A 180 -12.45 -4.15 -14.92
N ALA A 181 -12.66 -5.23 -15.68
CA ALA A 181 -13.60 -5.25 -16.79
C ALA A 181 -15.02 -4.89 -16.30
N PRO A 182 -15.87 -4.28 -17.14
CA PRO A 182 -17.19 -3.77 -16.72
C PRO A 182 -18.04 -4.79 -15.95
N GLU A 183 -18.05 -6.04 -16.38
CA GLU A 183 -18.79 -7.14 -15.75
C GLU A 183 -18.27 -7.50 -14.33
N ASN A 184 -17.02 -7.15 -14.04
CA ASN A 184 -16.36 -7.41 -12.75
C ASN A 184 -16.25 -6.15 -11.87
N PHE A 185 -16.80 -5.03 -12.34
CA PHE A 185 -16.65 -3.73 -11.70
C PHE A 185 -17.82 -3.43 -10.78
N LYS A 186 -17.56 -3.31 -9.47
CA LYS A 186 -18.59 -3.04 -8.46
C LYS A 186 -18.57 -1.63 -7.83
N CYS A 187 -17.49 -0.87 -8.10
CA CYS A 187 -17.35 0.46 -7.50
C CYS A 187 -18.34 1.46 -8.07
N ARG A 188 -18.79 2.38 -7.23
CA ARG A 188 -19.72 3.44 -7.58
C ARG A 188 -19.01 4.78 -7.45
N PRO A 189 -18.67 5.46 -8.57
CA PRO A 189 -18.09 6.78 -8.50
C PRO A 189 -18.94 7.73 -7.67
N ALA A 190 -18.31 8.51 -6.81
CA ALA A 190 -18.99 9.56 -6.07
C ALA A 190 -19.52 10.60 -7.07
N GLY A 191 -20.73 11.10 -6.83
CA GLY A 191 -21.37 12.07 -7.73
C GLY A 191 -20.71 13.45 -7.74
N GLN A 192 -19.79 13.73 -6.82
CA GLN A 192 -19.09 15.00 -6.69
C GLN A 192 -17.61 14.81 -6.31
N GLY A 193 -16.77 15.74 -6.79
CA GLY A 193 -15.32 15.72 -6.58
C GLY A 193 -14.58 14.93 -7.65
N THR A 194 -13.31 15.27 -7.80
CA THR A 194 -12.39 14.59 -8.73
C THR A 194 -11.08 14.27 -8.03
N SER A 195 -10.58 13.07 -8.22
CA SER A 195 -9.24 12.65 -7.82
C SER A 195 -8.41 12.39 -9.07
N SER A 196 -7.16 12.82 -9.09
CA SER A 196 -6.23 12.41 -10.14
C SER A 196 -5.86 10.95 -9.92
N ILE A 197 -5.94 10.11 -10.97
CA ILE A 197 -5.64 8.69 -10.88
C ILE A 197 -4.46 8.37 -11.80
N MET A 198 -3.38 7.84 -11.22
CA MET A 198 -2.25 7.27 -11.94
C MET A 198 -2.33 5.75 -11.89
N ILE A 199 -2.12 5.09 -13.03
CA ILE A 199 -2.02 3.64 -13.11
C ILE A 199 -0.62 3.30 -13.63
N MET A 200 0.11 2.47 -12.88
CA MET A 200 1.46 2.06 -13.21
C MET A 200 1.52 0.53 -13.35
N ASN A 201 1.73 0.06 -14.57
CA ASN A 201 1.87 -1.37 -14.90
C ASN A 201 3.11 -1.62 -15.73
N GLY A 202 3.70 -2.82 -15.58
CA GLY A 202 4.75 -3.29 -16.46
C GLY A 202 4.22 -3.57 -17.88
N THR A 203 5.01 -3.24 -18.90
CA THR A 203 4.62 -3.45 -20.32
C THR A 203 4.98 -4.82 -20.86
N LYS A 204 5.82 -5.59 -20.16
CA LYS A 204 6.23 -6.97 -20.54
C LYS A 204 6.40 -7.83 -19.30
N ILE A 205 5.67 -8.94 -19.24
CA ILE A 205 6.00 -10.09 -18.41
C ILE A 205 6.91 -10.97 -19.29
N ARG A 206 8.18 -11.14 -18.92
CA ARG A 206 9.09 -12.10 -19.53
C ARG A 206 9.10 -13.37 -18.70
#